data_8ed27e9f10f946471b52279bcff54d48
#
_entry.id   8ed27e9f10f946471b52279bcff54d48
#
_cell.length_a   1.000
_cell.length_b   1.000
_cell.length_c   1.000
_cell.angle_alpha   90.00
_cell.angle_beta   90.00
_cell.angle_gamma   90.00
#
_symmetry.space_group_name_H-M   'P 1'
#
loop_
_entity.id
_entity.type
_entity.pdbx_description
1 polymer ?
#
loop_
_entity_poly.entity_id
_entity_poly.type
_entity_poly.pdbx_seq_one_letter_code
_entity_poly.pdbx_strand_id
1 'polypeptide(L)'
;MKNAAKEEVSASGSNEICVSGDGTWKTRGHTSRIGVCSVIGDVTGKVIDVAVLSSYCKGCEKWRGPKSGHSYEEWNLKHQPHCVKNHIGSSSKMEVDGMKEIFQRSVPQRNAKYIKYIGDGDTKTFPELQRTAPYSIEKVECVGHIQKRMGARLRKLKTMNRGKKLSDGKSISGKNRLTDKFIDTITTYYGNAIRQNNSSVSDMRQVIWAIYCHYRSTDEEPMHHFCQIGFLNVNEIIFGASPNMKKGTQQLETGPGCEQSQEESIKTGQESVAANWVASARERKAQLTLPGGEQL
;
A
#
# COMPACT_ATOMS: atom_id res chain seq x y z
N MET A 1 -15.81 20.71 2.55
CA MET A 1 -15.99 19.37 3.13
C MET A 1 -17.46 18.94 3.18
N LYS A 2 -18.43 19.67 3.78
CA LYS A 2 -19.85 19.24 3.76
C LYS A 2 -20.39 18.99 2.34
N ASN A 3 -20.12 19.90 1.39
CA ASN A 3 -20.54 19.72 -0.01
C ASN A 3 -19.81 18.54 -0.68
N ALA A 4 -18.50 18.38 -0.43
CA ALA A 4 -17.76 17.26 -0.96
C ALA A 4 -18.29 15.90 -0.45
N ALA A 5 -18.68 15.79 0.82
CA ALA A 5 -19.32 14.60 1.36
C ALA A 5 -20.70 14.33 0.71
N LYS A 6 -21.51 15.36 0.46
CA LYS A 6 -22.77 15.21 -0.26
C LYS A 6 -22.57 14.75 -1.70
N GLU A 7 -21.57 15.29 -2.39
CA GLU A 7 -21.22 14.90 -3.76
C GLU A 7 -20.76 13.43 -3.79
N GLU A 8 -19.95 12.99 -2.81
CA GLU A 8 -19.52 11.61 -2.69
C GLU A 8 -20.69 10.64 -2.49
N VAL A 9 -21.61 10.96 -1.56
CA VAL A 9 -22.83 10.20 -1.31
C VAL A 9 -23.72 10.15 -2.56
N SER A 10 -23.87 11.26 -3.27
CA SER A 10 -24.66 11.32 -4.50
C SER A 10 -24.01 10.49 -5.63
N ALA A 11 -22.69 10.57 -5.79
CA ALA A 11 -21.95 9.87 -6.82
C ALA A 11 -21.88 8.34 -6.56
N SER A 12 -21.82 7.93 -5.28
CA SER A 12 -21.85 6.51 -4.88
C SER A 12 -23.26 5.90 -4.88
N GLY A 13 -24.31 6.72 -4.96
CA GLY A 13 -25.70 6.28 -4.88
C GLY A 13 -26.12 5.76 -3.50
N SER A 14 -25.30 5.91 -2.48
CA SER A 14 -25.52 5.41 -1.13
C SER A 14 -24.85 6.33 -0.09
N ASN A 15 -25.40 6.35 1.13
CA ASN A 15 -24.72 6.96 2.27
C ASN A 15 -23.67 6.03 2.94
N GLU A 16 -23.58 4.79 2.48
CA GLU A 16 -22.56 3.81 2.84
C GLU A 16 -21.44 3.87 1.79
N ILE A 17 -20.34 4.58 2.09
CA ILE A 17 -19.31 4.95 1.13
C ILE A 17 -17.95 4.33 1.44
N CYS A 18 -17.13 4.19 0.40
CA CYS A 18 -15.72 3.85 0.49
C CYS A 18 -14.89 5.13 0.65
N VAL A 19 -13.91 5.10 1.54
CA VAL A 19 -13.05 6.25 1.80
C VAL A 19 -11.58 5.84 1.94
N SER A 20 -10.68 6.71 1.49
CA SER A 20 -9.25 6.61 1.76
C SER A 20 -8.87 7.54 2.90
N GLY A 21 -8.15 7.04 3.90
CA GLY A 21 -7.68 7.82 5.04
C GLY A 21 -6.15 7.82 5.15
N ASP A 22 -5.58 9.00 5.43
CA ASP A 22 -4.13 9.17 5.61
C ASP A 22 -3.83 10.28 6.62
N GLY A 23 -2.68 10.14 7.29
CA GLY A 23 -2.14 11.12 8.23
C GLY A 23 -0.94 11.87 7.67
N THR A 24 -0.93 13.18 7.83
CA THR A 24 0.17 14.05 7.43
C THR A 24 0.71 14.82 8.63
N TRP A 25 2.03 14.96 8.74
CA TRP A 25 2.69 15.62 9.86
C TRP A 25 3.46 16.85 9.42
N LYS A 26 3.42 17.89 10.24
CA LYS A 26 4.18 19.13 10.00
C LYS A 26 5.70 18.88 9.88
N THR A 27 6.22 17.92 10.63
CA THR A 27 7.64 17.55 10.62
C THR A 27 7.76 16.06 10.29
N ARG A 28 8.72 15.69 9.47
CA ARG A 28 8.99 14.27 9.17
C ARG A 28 9.51 13.54 10.41
N GLY A 29 9.15 12.26 10.54
CA GLY A 29 9.54 11.41 11.66
C GLY A 29 8.57 11.47 12.85
N HIS A 30 8.87 10.72 13.90
CA HIS A 30 7.98 10.50 15.05
C HIS A 30 7.92 11.68 16.05
N THR A 31 8.57 12.80 15.76
CA THR A 31 8.69 13.96 16.66
C THR A 31 7.71 15.09 16.36
N SER A 32 6.85 14.93 15.35
CA SER A 32 5.89 15.98 15.00
C SER A 32 4.91 16.23 16.13
N ARG A 33 4.72 17.53 16.45
CA ARG A 33 3.76 17.97 17.47
C ARG A 33 2.39 18.34 16.86
N ILE A 34 2.28 18.35 15.52
CA ILE A 34 1.05 18.68 14.80
C ILE A 34 0.87 17.64 13.69
N GLY A 35 -0.30 17.06 13.65
CA GLY A 35 -0.74 16.12 12.62
C GLY A 35 -2.09 16.51 12.05
N VAL A 36 -2.33 16.15 10.81
CA VAL A 36 -3.60 16.32 10.09
C VAL A 36 -4.00 14.96 9.56
N CYS A 37 -5.14 14.47 9.99
CA CYS A 37 -5.77 13.30 9.42
C CYS A 37 -6.82 13.76 8.40
N SER A 38 -6.81 13.17 7.23
CA SER A 38 -7.76 13.47 6.16
C SER A 38 -8.44 12.21 5.66
N VAL A 39 -9.71 12.36 5.30
CA VAL A 39 -10.49 11.30 4.65
C VAL A 39 -10.96 11.81 3.30
N ILE A 40 -10.70 11.03 2.28
CA ILE A 40 -10.97 11.32 0.86
C ILE A 40 -12.00 10.31 0.37
N GLY A 41 -13.03 10.78 -0.31
CA GLY A 41 -14.02 9.92 -0.97
C GLY A 41 -13.40 9.17 -2.15
N ASP A 42 -13.68 7.89 -2.27
CA ASP A 42 -13.08 7.01 -3.28
C ASP A 42 -13.57 7.33 -4.70
N VAL A 43 -14.84 7.72 -4.84
CA VAL A 43 -15.47 8.01 -6.15
C VAL A 43 -15.10 9.40 -6.66
N THR A 44 -15.17 10.41 -5.81
CA THR A 44 -14.94 11.82 -6.22
C THR A 44 -13.50 12.27 -6.09
N GLY A 45 -12.67 11.57 -5.32
CA GLY A 45 -11.32 11.98 -4.98
C GLY A 45 -11.24 13.25 -4.13
N LYS A 46 -12.36 13.70 -3.53
CA LYS A 46 -12.42 14.94 -2.76
C LYS A 46 -12.21 14.68 -1.27
N VAL A 47 -11.57 15.63 -0.58
CA VAL A 47 -11.44 15.61 0.88
C VAL A 47 -12.81 15.86 1.51
N ILE A 48 -13.36 14.87 2.20
CA ILE A 48 -14.69 14.91 2.80
C ILE A 48 -14.67 15.22 4.29
N ASP A 49 -13.57 14.86 4.98
CA ASP A 49 -13.37 15.26 6.38
C ASP A 49 -11.89 15.40 6.74
N VAL A 50 -11.60 16.20 7.78
CA VAL A 50 -10.24 16.48 8.27
C VAL A 50 -10.26 16.67 9.77
N ALA A 51 -9.34 16.01 10.49
CA ALA A 51 -9.06 16.27 11.91
C ALA A 51 -7.64 16.83 12.06
N VAL A 52 -7.51 17.94 12.78
CA VAL A 52 -6.21 18.57 13.09
C VAL A 52 -5.89 18.33 14.55
N LEU A 53 -4.80 17.61 14.81
CA LEU A 53 -4.36 17.31 16.16
C LEU A 53 -3.04 18.02 16.47
N SER A 54 -2.97 18.52 17.68
CA SER A 54 -1.79 19.22 18.20
C SER A 54 -1.49 18.83 19.65
N SER A 55 -0.28 18.33 19.89
CA SER A 55 0.25 18.21 21.26
C SER A 55 0.97 19.46 21.74
N TYR A 56 0.96 20.52 20.93
CA TYR A 56 1.67 21.79 21.17
C TYR A 56 0.72 22.97 21.25
N CYS A 57 0.96 23.84 22.21
CA CYS A 57 0.36 25.16 22.27
C CYS A 57 1.39 26.17 22.76
N LYS A 58 1.59 27.23 22.00
CA LYS A 58 2.55 28.31 22.37
C LYS A 58 2.20 28.99 23.69
N GLY A 59 0.90 29.14 23.99
CA GLY A 59 0.43 29.66 25.28
C GLY A 59 0.84 28.75 26.44
N CYS A 60 0.57 27.45 26.32
CA CYS A 60 0.98 26.46 27.31
C CYS A 60 2.51 26.40 27.55
N GLU A 61 3.29 26.64 26.49
CA GLU A 61 4.76 26.61 26.56
C GLU A 61 5.36 27.90 27.20
N LYS A 62 4.63 29.01 27.11
CA LYS A 62 5.02 30.28 27.71
C LYS A 62 4.79 30.33 29.22
N TRP A 63 3.93 29.48 29.75
CA TRP A 63 3.72 29.39 31.20
C TRP A 63 5.00 28.90 31.87
N ARG A 64 5.54 29.71 32.81
CA ARG A 64 6.81 29.45 33.53
C ARG A 64 6.62 29.00 34.95
N GLY A 65 5.41 29.14 35.50
CA GLY A 65 5.10 28.75 36.87
C GLY A 65 4.78 27.25 37.03
N PRO A 66 4.58 26.80 38.26
CA PRO A 66 4.10 25.45 38.54
C PRO A 66 2.70 25.26 37.89
N LYS A 67 2.42 24.04 37.47
CA LYS A 67 1.10 23.68 36.85
C LYS A 67 0.07 23.32 37.93
N SER A 68 0.11 24.00 39.06
CA SER A 68 -0.80 23.81 40.18
C SER A 68 -0.93 25.14 40.95
N GLY A 69 -2.01 25.28 41.75
CA GLY A 69 -2.31 26.45 42.54
C GLY A 69 -3.09 27.53 41.81
N HIS A 70 -3.57 28.49 42.59
CA HIS A 70 -4.53 29.52 42.20
C HIS A 70 -4.08 30.31 40.94
N SER A 71 -2.82 30.73 40.87
CA SER A 71 -2.26 31.47 39.75
C SER A 71 -2.31 30.66 38.42
N TYR A 72 -2.07 29.34 38.50
CA TYR A 72 -2.18 28.48 37.33
C TYR A 72 -3.64 28.28 36.90
N GLU A 73 -4.53 28.10 37.86
CA GLU A 73 -5.95 27.89 37.62
C GLU A 73 -6.57 29.12 36.91
N GLU A 74 -6.27 30.33 37.43
CA GLU A 74 -6.73 31.59 36.84
C GLU A 74 -6.18 31.80 35.44
N TRP A 75 -4.89 31.54 35.22
CA TRP A 75 -4.28 31.60 33.89
C TRP A 75 -4.89 30.54 32.94
N ASN A 76 -5.03 29.31 33.43
CA ASN A 76 -5.56 28.20 32.64
C ASN A 76 -7.01 28.44 32.21
N LEU A 77 -7.83 28.99 33.10
CA LEU A 77 -9.23 29.35 32.79
C LEU A 77 -9.30 30.38 31.62
N LYS A 78 -8.41 31.37 31.64
CA LYS A 78 -8.31 32.38 30.56
C LYS A 78 -7.69 31.81 29.28
N HIS A 79 -6.77 30.85 29.40
CA HIS A 79 -6.04 30.26 28.28
C HIS A 79 -6.83 29.15 27.58
N GLN A 80 -7.60 28.35 28.30
CA GLN A 80 -8.28 27.15 27.81
C GLN A 80 -9.14 27.39 26.55
N PRO A 81 -9.94 28.46 26.43
CA PRO A 81 -10.71 28.74 25.22
C PRO A 81 -9.85 28.97 23.97
N HIS A 82 -8.60 29.36 24.14
CA HIS A 82 -7.63 29.68 23.07
C HIS A 82 -6.54 28.59 22.91
N CYS A 83 -6.62 27.52 23.71
CA CYS A 83 -5.65 26.47 23.69
C CYS A 83 -5.80 25.58 22.45
N VAL A 84 -4.76 25.52 21.62
CA VAL A 84 -4.73 24.67 20.43
C VAL A 84 -4.20 23.25 20.70
N LYS A 85 -3.85 22.96 21.96
CA LYS A 85 -3.42 21.62 22.35
C LYS A 85 -4.64 20.75 22.61
N ASN A 86 -4.91 19.82 21.66
CA ASN A 86 -6.06 18.92 21.69
C ASN A 86 -5.66 17.44 21.65
N HIS A 87 -4.33 17.13 21.74
CA HIS A 87 -3.85 15.76 21.74
C HIS A 87 -2.79 15.52 22.80
N ILE A 88 -2.81 14.31 23.38
CA ILE A 88 -1.83 13.82 24.34
C ILE A 88 -1.32 12.47 23.84
N GLY A 89 -0.04 12.41 23.46
CA GLY A 89 0.59 11.18 23.00
C GLY A 89 1.61 11.40 21.89
N SER A 90 2.02 10.30 21.27
CA SER A 90 2.97 10.32 20.15
C SER A 90 2.32 10.75 18.84
N SER A 91 3.12 11.11 17.84
CA SER A 91 2.63 11.42 16.48
C SER A 91 1.88 10.23 15.86
N SER A 92 2.32 8.99 16.05
CA SER A 92 1.59 7.81 15.58
C SER A 92 0.21 7.67 16.24
N LYS A 93 0.05 8.11 17.50
CA LYS A 93 -1.25 8.11 18.16
C LYS A 93 -2.17 9.20 17.63
N MET A 94 -1.62 10.32 17.12
CA MET A 94 -2.42 11.37 16.47
C MET A 94 -3.22 10.83 15.28
N GLU A 95 -2.63 9.95 14.47
CA GLU A 95 -3.33 9.36 13.33
C GLU A 95 -4.52 8.50 13.79
N VAL A 96 -4.27 7.64 14.75
CA VAL A 96 -5.31 6.78 15.34
C VAL A 96 -6.45 7.63 15.93
N ASP A 97 -6.12 8.60 16.78
CA ASP A 97 -7.11 9.44 17.46
C ASP A 97 -7.86 10.35 16.47
N GLY A 98 -7.18 10.87 15.45
CA GLY A 98 -7.80 11.69 14.41
C GLY A 98 -8.73 10.92 13.50
N MET A 99 -8.35 9.72 13.08
CA MET A 99 -9.23 8.85 12.29
C MET A 99 -10.44 8.43 13.12
N LYS A 100 -10.25 8.06 14.39
CA LYS A 100 -11.35 7.77 15.30
C LYS A 100 -12.34 8.93 15.41
N GLU A 101 -11.87 10.16 15.61
CA GLU A 101 -12.71 11.35 15.67
C GLU A 101 -13.52 11.54 14.38
N ILE A 102 -12.88 11.39 13.21
CA ILE A 102 -13.53 11.51 11.90
C ILE A 102 -14.63 10.45 11.73
N PHE A 103 -14.35 9.19 12.04
CA PHE A 103 -15.33 8.11 11.88
C PHE A 103 -16.51 8.23 12.85
N GLN A 104 -16.27 8.63 14.09
CA GLN A 104 -17.33 8.85 15.08
C GLN A 104 -18.30 9.97 14.69
N ARG A 105 -17.81 11.03 14.01
CA ARG A 105 -18.65 12.16 13.59
C ARG A 105 -19.16 12.05 12.15
N SER A 106 -18.84 11.01 11.42
CA SER A 106 -19.18 10.84 10.01
C SER A 106 -20.69 10.89 9.77
N VAL A 107 -21.49 10.17 10.56
CA VAL A 107 -22.93 10.17 10.45
C VAL A 107 -23.55 11.52 10.86
N PRO A 108 -23.29 12.08 12.06
CA PRO A 108 -23.94 13.32 12.48
C PRO A 108 -23.49 14.56 11.68
N GLN A 109 -22.27 14.60 11.16
CA GLN A 109 -21.73 15.77 10.48
C GLN A 109 -21.74 15.68 8.96
N ARG A 110 -21.66 14.46 8.38
CA ARG A 110 -21.57 14.22 6.93
C ARG A 110 -22.75 13.44 6.37
N ASN A 111 -23.61 12.88 7.23
CA ASN A 111 -24.70 11.96 6.87
C ASN A 111 -24.19 10.78 6.01
N ALA A 112 -23.01 10.24 6.36
CA ALA A 112 -22.36 9.16 5.66
C ALA A 112 -21.74 8.16 6.64
N LYS A 113 -21.79 6.87 6.29
CA LYS A 113 -21.08 5.78 6.96
C LYS A 113 -19.89 5.39 6.10
N TYR A 114 -18.70 5.40 6.66
CA TYR A 114 -17.46 5.01 5.98
C TYR A 114 -17.25 3.50 6.15
N ILE A 115 -18.02 2.70 5.39
CA ILE A 115 -18.06 1.24 5.56
C ILE A 115 -16.84 0.52 4.98
N LYS A 116 -16.15 1.13 4.02
CA LYS A 116 -14.89 0.63 3.48
C LYS A 116 -13.78 1.65 3.72
N TYR A 117 -12.71 1.20 4.37
CA TYR A 117 -11.57 2.03 4.70
C TYR A 117 -10.34 1.59 3.92
N ILE A 118 -9.92 2.39 2.95
CA ILE A 118 -8.65 2.23 2.24
C ILE A 118 -7.57 2.92 3.06
N GLY A 119 -6.76 2.13 3.75
CA GLY A 119 -5.69 2.63 4.60
C GLY A 119 -4.33 2.07 4.22
N ASP A 120 -3.28 2.64 4.83
CA ASP A 120 -1.97 2.00 4.84
C ASP A 120 -2.05 0.67 5.62
N GLY A 121 -1.15 -0.26 5.34
CA GLY A 121 -1.00 -1.49 6.11
C GLY A 121 -0.65 -1.27 7.59
N ASP A 122 -0.98 -0.10 8.15
CA ASP A 122 -0.77 0.21 9.56
C ASP A 122 -1.64 -0.67 10.45
N THR A 123 -0.98 -1.33 11.39
CA THR A 123 -1.56 -2.29 12.30
C THR A 123 -2.32 -1.65 13.47
N LYS A 124 -2.32 -0.33 13.61
CA LYS A 124 -2.88 0.37 14.77
C LYS A 124 -4.21 1.06 14.50
N THR A 125 -4.32 1.77 13.37
CA THR A 125 -5.49 2.59 13.06
C THR A 125 -6.73 1.75 12.81
N PHE A 126 -6.66 0.73 11.96
CA PHE A 126 -7.82 -0.07 11.60
C PHE A 126 -8.43 -0.88 12.77
N PRO A 127 -7.67 -1.60 13.61
CA PRO A 127 -8.24 -2.26 14.80
C PRO A 127 -8.94 -1.30 15.76
N GLU A 128 -8.43 -0.10 15.93
CA GLU A 128 -9.07 0.91 16.77
C GLU A 128 -10.36 1.44 16.13
N LEU A 129 -10.40 1.62 14.80
CA LEU A 129 -11.62 1.97 14.08
C LEU A 129 -12.68 0.88 14.20
N GLN A 130 -12.34 -0.39 14.01
CA GLN A 130 -13.26 -1.52 14.21
C GLN A 130 -13.89 -1.55 15.60
N ARG A 131 -13.09 -1.20 16.63
CA ARG A 131 -13.54 -1.19 18.01
C ARG A 131 -14.44 -0.01 18.36
N THR A 132 -14.23 1.15 17.72
CA THR A 132 -14.80 2.44 18.19
C THR A 132 -15.77 3.09 17.24
N ALA A 133 -15.84 2.68 15.99
CA ALA A 133 -16.78 3.23 15.02
C ALA A 133 -18.22 2.80 15.34
N PRO A 134 -19.23 3.64 15.03
CA PRO A 134 -20.63 3.32 15.29
C PRO A 134 -21.26 2.35 14.28
N TYR A 135 -20.48 1.83 13.35
CA TYR A 135 -20.89 0.87 12.30
C TYR A 135 -19.71 -0.05 11.93
N SER A 136 -20.02 -1.17 11.27
CA SER A 136 -18.99 -2.10 10.79
C SER A 136 -18.15 -1.48 9.66
N ILE A 137 -16.85 -1.76 9.65
CA ILE A 137 -15.90 -1.25 8.68
C ILE A 137 -15.11 -2.42 8.08
N GLU A 138 -15.08 -2.47 6.75
CA GLU A 138 -14.22 -3.36 5.98
C GLU A 138 -12.92 -2.65 5.64
N LYS A 139 -11.78 -3.32 5.84
CA LYS A 139 -10.47 -2.79 5.44
C LYS A 139 -10.16 -3.17 4.00
N VAL A 140 -9.79 -2.18 3.21
CA VAL A 140 -9.26 -2.36 1.85
C VAL A 140 -7.80 -1.92 1.83
N GLU A 141 -6.92 -2.76 1.29
CA GLU A 141 -5.49 -2.44 1.19
C GLU A 141 -5.25 -1.44 0.06
N CYS A 142 -4.49 -0.39 0.35
CA CYS A 142 -4.09 0.59 -0.65
C CYS A 142 -3.03 0.00 -1.60
N VAL A 143 -3.38 -0.15 -2.89
CA VAL A 143 -2.47 -0.69 -3.91
C VAL A 143 -1.17 0.10 -4.02
N GLY A 144 -1.22 1.43 -3.84
CA GLY A 144 -0.03 2.27 -3.82
C GLY A 144 0.96 1.91 -2.71
N HIS A 145 0.47 1.53 -1.53
CA HIS A 145 1.31 1.08 -0.42
C HIS A 145 1.86 -0.34 -0.64
N ILE A 146 1.05 -1.25 -1.20
CA ILE A 146 1.51 -2.59 -1.62
C ILE A 146 2.64 -2.45 -2.64
N GLN A 147 2.46 -1.62 -3.66
CA GLN A 147 3.45 -1.33 -4.68
C GLN A 147 4.75 -0.76 -4.08
N LYS A 148 4.66 0.25 -3.20
CA LYS A 148 5.83 0.83 -2.51
C LYS A 148 6.57 -0.21 -1.65
N ARG A 149 5.83 -1.09 -0.94
CA ARG A 149 6.41 -2.18 -0.14
C ARG A 149 7.22 -3.15 -1.01
N MET A 150 6.72 -3.51 -2.19
CA MET A 150 7.46 -4.35 -3.14
C MET A 150 8.79 -3.71 -3.53
N GLY A 151 8.78 -2.44 -3.96
CA GLY A 151 9.99 -1.70 -4.30
C GLY A 151 10.98 -1.58 -3.13
N ALA A 152 10.48 -1.30 -1.93
CA ALA A 152 11.32 -1.23 -0.72
C ALA A 152 11.99 -2.57 -0.39
N ARG A 153 11.27 -3.70 -0.51
CA ARG A 153 11.82 -5.04 -0.32
C ARG A 153 12.92 -5.37 -1.33
N LEU A 154 12.73 -5.04 -2.61
CA LEU A 154 13.73 -5.24 -3.66
C LEU A 154 14.98 -4.37 -3.43
N ARG A 155 14.83 -3.11 -3.03
CA ARG A 155 15.95 -2.24 -2.67
C ARG A 155 16.69 -2.74 -1.43
N LYS A 156 15.98 -3.23 -0.40
CA LYS A 156 16.58 -3.85 0.77
C LYS A 156 17.40 -5.07 0.37
N LEU A 157 16.87 -5.94 -0.49
CA LEU A 157 17.58 -7.10 -1.02
C LEU A 157 18.88 -6.69 -1.73
N LYS A 158 18.80 -5.67 -2.60
CA LYS A 158 19.97 -5.11 -3.29
C LYS A 158 21.03 -4.63 -2.30
N THR A 159 20.61 -3.91 -1.25
CA THR A 159 21.52 -3.40 -0.21
C THR A 159 22.16 -4.54 0.59
N MET A 160 21.40 -5.56 1.00
CA MET A 160 21.91 -6.71 1.76
C MET A 160 22.93 -7.56 0.99
N ASN A 161 22.88 -7.52 -0.35
CA ASN A 161 23.80 -8.23 -1.23
C ASN A 161 24.84 -7.32 -1.89
N ARG A 162 24.97 -6.08 -1.43
CA ARG A 162 25.99 -5.15 -1.91
C ARG A 162 27.38 -5.72 -1.58
N GLY A 163 28.29 -5.71 -2.58
CA GLY A 163 29.64 -6.22 -2.43
C GLY A 163 29.76 -7.76 -2.43
N LYS A 164 28.63 -8.49 -2.37
CA LYS A 164 28.64 -9.95 -2.46
C LYS A 164 28.60 -10.38 -3.94
N LYS A 165 29.37 -11.42 -4.24
CA LYS A 165 29.21 -12.14 -5.50
C LYS A 165 28.08 -13.15 -5.32
N LEU A 166 27.22 -13.24 -6.30
CA LEU A 166 26.14 -14.20 -6.35
C LEU A 166 26.67 -15.51 -6.97
N SER A 167 25.85 -16.57 -7.10
CA SER A 167 26.26 -17.89 -7.59
C SER A 167 26.96 -17.89 -8.96
N ASP A 168 26.67 -16.90 -9.83
CA ASP A 168 27.32 -16.67 -11.12
C ASP A 168 28.61 -15.83 -11.03
N GLY A 169 29.14 -15.61 -9.84
CA GLY A 169 30.37 -14.82 -9.62
C GLY A 169 30.22 -13.30 -9.81
N LYS A 170 29.02 -12.80 -10.16
CA LYS A 170 28.78 -11.37 -10.45
C LYS A 170 28.03 -10.68 -9.32
N SER A 171 28.05 -9.34 -9.28
CA SER A 171 27.30 -8.57 -8.28
C SER A 171 25.79 -8.58 -8.57
N ILE A 172 24.96 -8.28 -7.56
CA ILE A 172 23.49 -8.14 -7.74
C ILE A 172 23.10 -6.98 -8.66
N SER A 173 23.96 -5.98 -8.80
CA SER A 173 23.76 -4.80 -9.64
C SER A 173 24.60 -4.86 -10.90
N GLY A 174 24.16 -4.21 -11.98
CA GLY A 174 24.86 -4.17 -13.26
C GLY A 174 23.90 -4.28 -14.45
N LYS A 175 24.43 -4.33 -15.67
CA LYS A 175 23.64 -4.51 -16.90
C LYS A 175 22.82 -5.81 -16.81
N ASN A 176 21.54 -5.74 -17.12
CA ASN A 176 20.57 -6.85 -17.05
C ASN A 176 20.42 -7.47 -15.64
N ARG A 177 20.60 -6.66 -14.57
CA ARG A 177 20.52 -7.11 -13.18
C ARG A 177 19.58 -6.20 -12.37
N LEU A 178 19.56 -6.39 -11.04
CA LEU A 178 18.67 -5.62 -10.14
C LEU A 178 19.15 -4.17 -10.00
N THR A 179 19.01 -3.38 -11.07
CA THR A 179 19.23 -1.92 -11.06
C THR A 179 18.05 -1.21 -10.42
N ASP A 180 18.24 0.06 -10.00
CA ASP A 180 17.12 0.85 -9.44
C ASP A 180 16.03 1.08 -10.50
N LYS A 181 16.40 1.36 -11.74
CA LYS A 181 15.46 1.47 -12.87
C LYS A 181 14.65 0.18 -13.06
N PHE A 182 15.29 -0.98 -12.95
CA PHE A 182 14.61 -2.27 -13.08
C PHE A 182 13.66 -2.53 -11.90
N ILE A 183 14.06 -2.16 -10.68
CA ILE A 183 13.19 -2.24 -9.49
C ILE A 183 11.95 -1.36 -9.69
N ASP A 184 12.11 -0.13 -10.19
CA ASP A 184 11.00 0.78 -10.44
C ASP A 184 10.05 0.23 -11.51
N THR A 185 10.59 -0.32 -12.60
CA THR A 185 9.82 -0.96 -13.67
C THR A 185 8.97 -2.12 -13.14
N ILE A 186 9.60 -3.09 -12.45
CA ILE A 186 8.87 -4.24 -11.86
C ILE A 186 7.83 -3.77 -10.84
N THR A 187 8.18 -2.80 -10.01
CA THR A 187 7.28 -2.25 -9.00
C THR A 187 6.04 -1.62 -9.66
N THR A 188 6.22 -0.93 -10.78
CA THR A 188 5.11 -0.35 -11.55
C THR A 188 4.23 -1.44 -12.16
N TYR A 189 4.80 -2.43 -12.80
CA TYR A 189 4.04 -3.55 -13.39
C TYR A 189 3.27 -4.35 -12.34
N TYR A 190 3.89 -4.61 -11.19
CA TYR A 190 3.23 -5.25 -10.08
C TYR A 190 1.99 -4.48 -9.60
N GLY A 191 2.10 -3.16 -9.44
CA GLY A 191 0.96 -2.31 -9.09
C GLY A 191 -0.13 -2.28 -10.16
N ASN A 192 0.24 -2.28 -11.44
CA ASN A 192 -0.70 -2.32 -12.56
C ASN A 192 -1.43 -3.66 -12.64
N ALA A 193 -0.72 -4.78 -12.45
CA ALA A 193 -1.32 -6.11 -12.41
C ALA A 193 -2.42 -6.21 -11.34
N ILE A 194 -2.20 -5.64 -10.15
CA ILE A 194 -3.20 -5.61 -9.08
C ILE A 194 -4.41 -4.74 -9.47
N ARG A 195 -4.19 -3.54 -10.02
CA ARG A 195 -5.29 -2.61 -10.37
C ARG A 195 -6.18 -3.13 -11.48
N GLN A 196 -5.59 -3.78 -12.48
CA GLN A 196 -6.33 -4.26 -13.66
C GLN A 196 -7.04 -5.59 -13.42
N ASN A 197 -6.66 -6.33 -12.37
CA ASN A 197 -7.23 -7.65 -12.07
C ASN A 197 -7.84 -7.70 -10.65
N ASN A 198 -8.48 -6.63 -10.22
CA ASN A 198 -9.04 -6.50 -8.89
C ASN A 198 -10.30 -7.36 -8.65
N SER A 199 -10.92 -7.87 -9.71
CA SER A 199 -12.12 -8.73 -9.65
C SER A 199 -11.80 -10.21 -9.40
N SER A 200 -10.57 -10.65 -9.68
CA SER A 200 -10.18 -12.07 -9.58
C SER A 200 -8.77 -12.21 -9.03
N VAL A 201 -8.64 -12.86 -7.88
CA VAL A 201 -7.34 -13.17 -7.28
C VAL A 201 -6.54 -14.16 -8.14
N SER A 202 -7.22 -15.08 -8.82
CA SER A 202 -6.58 -16.03 -9.75
C SER A 202 -5.90 -15.28 -10.90
N ASP A 203 -6.64 -14.39 -11.56
CA ASP A 203 -6.13 -13.63 -12.71
C ASP A 203 -5.01 -12.68 -12.28
N MET A 204 -5.18 -12.02 -11.14
CA MET A 204 -4.13 -11.19 -10.55
C MET A 204 -2.83 -11.97 -10.33
N ARG A 205 -2.92 -13.19 -9.78
CA ARG A 205 -1.75 -14.07 -9.59
C ARG A 205 -1.12 -14.47 -10.90
N GLN A 206 -1.92 -14.85 -11.89
CA GLN A 206 -1.41 -15.26 -13.21
C GLN A 206 -0.66 -14.11 -13.88
N VAL A 207 -1.19 -12.88 -13.87
CA VAL A 207 -0.52 -11.71 -14.44
C VAL A 207 0.78 -11.39 -13.71
N ILE A 208 0.80 -11.47 -12.37
CA ILE A 208 2.03 -11.28 -11.59
C ILE A 208 3.08 -12.35 -11.94
N TRP A 209 2.67 -13.62 -12.09
CA TRP A 209 3.56 -14.69 -12.52
C TRP A 209 4.02 -14.51 -13.97
N ALA A 210 3.18 -14.02 -14.86
CA ALA A 210 3.56 -13.70 -16.24
C ALA A 210 4.68 -12.66 -16.29
N ILE A 211 4.58 -11.58 -15.50
CA ILE A 211 5.64 -10.58 -15.37
C ILE A 211 6.95 -11.23 -14.92
N TYR A 212 6.90 -12.09 -13.89
CA TYR A 212 8.05 -12.80 -13.38
C TYR A 212 8.68 -13.72 -14.43
N CYS A 213 7.87 -14.57 -15.07
CA CYS A 213 8.33 -15.52 -16.09
C CYS A 213 8.93 -14.79 -17.30
N HIS A 214 8.30 -13.71 -17.76
CA HIS A 214 8.80 -12.90 -18.86
C HIS A 214 10.22 -12.36 -18.58
N TYR A 215 10.46 -11.82 -17.40
CA TYR A 215 11.81 -11.35 -17.04
C TYR A 215 12.81 -12.46 -16.71
N ARG A 216 12.35 -13.68 -16.47
CA ARG A 216 13.20 -14.87 -16.31
C ARG A 216 13.49 -15.54 -17.65
N SER A 217 12.67 -15.35 -18.66
CA SER A 217 12.80 -15.97 -19.97
C SER A 217 14.16 -15.65 -20.61
N THR A 218 14.77 -16.67 -21.19
CA THR A 218 15.96 -16.56 -22.06
C THR A 218 15.65 -17.21 -23.41
N ASP A 219 16.53 -17.05 -24.39
CA ASP A 219 16.36 -17.68 -25.69
C ASP A 219 16.47 -19.20 -25.58
N GLU A 220 17.26 -19.71 -24.60
CA GLU A 220 17.44 -21.15 -24.33
C GLU A 220 16.28 -21.72 -23.48
N GLU A 221 15.71 -20.91 -22.58
CA GLU A 221 14.57 -21.30 -21.72
C GLU A 221 13.43 -20.27 -21.85
N PRO A 222 12.63 -20.32 -22.91
CA PRO A 222 11.52 -19.38 -23.08
C PRO A 222 10.37 -19.69 -22.11
N MET A 223 10.03 -18.74 -21.23
CA MET A 223 9.02 -18.88 -20.18
C MET A 223 7.81 -17.98 -20.44
N HIS A 224 7.08 -18.24 -21.55
CA HIS A 224 5.94 -17.44 -21.97
C HIS A 224 4.58 -18.13 -21.76
N HIS A 225 4.52 -19.25 -21.03
CA HIS A 225 3.29 -20.03 -20.85
C HIS A 225 2.16 -19.26 -20.18
N PHE A 226 2.45 -18.27 -19.33
CA PHE A 226 1.43 -17.37 -18.77
C PHE A 226 1.09 -16.19 -19.69
N CYS A 227 1.86 -15.94 -20.74
CA CYS A 227 1.60 -14.84 -21.67
C CYS A 227 0.58 -15.19 -22.76
N GLN A 228 0.30 -16.48 -22.99
CA GLN A 228 -0.51 -16.97 -24.13
C GLN A 228 -2.00 -17.13 -23.84
N ILE A 229 -2.41 -17.16 -22.59
CA ILE A 229 -3.81 -17.44 -22.21
C ILE A 229 -4.58 -16.12 -22.10
N GLY A 230 -5.07 -15.61 -23.24
CA GLY A 230 -6.16 -14.62 -23.26
C GLY A 230 -5.92 -13.26 -22.59
N PHE A 231 -4.75 -13.02 -22.02
CA PHE A 231 -4.41 -11.79 -21.32
C PHE A 231 -3.85 -10.76 -22.30
N LEU A 232 -4.71 -10.13 -23.08
CA LEU A 232 -4.40 -8.93 -23.86
C LEU A 232 -3.70 -7.85 -22.99
N ASN A 233 -3.95 -7.85 -21.69
CA ASN A 233 -3.42 -6.85 -20.76
C ASN A 233 -1.97 -7.08 -20.31
N VAL A 234 -1.40 -8.30 -20.41
CA VAL A 234 0.01 -8.52 -20.04
C VAL A 234 0.94 -7.76 -20.99
N ASN A 235 0.66 -7.79 -22.28
CA ASN A 235 1.43 -7.05 -23.26
C ASN A 235 1.28 -5.52 -23.09
N GLU A 236 0.09 -5.03 -22.76
CA GLU A 236 -0.14 -3.62 -22.45
C GLU A 236 0.53 -3.20 -21.14
N ILE A 237 0.53 -4.07 -20.12
CA ILE A 237 1.17 -3.82 -18.82
C ILE A 237 2.69 -3.77 -18.95
N ILE A 238 3.28 -4.68 -19.77
CA ILE A 238 4.74 -4.82 -19.89
C ILE A 238 5.31 -3.92 -20.97
N PHE A 239 4.63 -3.74 -22.10
CA PHE A 239 5.19 -3.08 -23.28
C PHE A 239 4.59 -1.69 -23.56
N GLY A 240 3.49 -1.28 -22.88
CA GLY A 240 2.69 -0.14 -23.31
C GLY A 240 2.11 -0.40 -24.71
N ALA A 241 1.09 0.31 -25.15
CA ALA A 241 0.51 0.14 -26.47
C ALA A 241 1.54 0.44 -27.58
N SER A 242 2.39 -0.53 -27.90
CA SER A 242 3.31 -0.47 -29.04
C SER A 242 2.71 -1.21 -30.23
N PRO A 243 2.50 -0.55 -31.38
CA PRO A 243 1.65 -1.04 -32.46
C PRO A 243 2.22 -2.18 -33.33
N ASN A 244 3.35 -2.78 -33.00
CA ASN A 244 4.01 -3.75 -33.89
C ASN A 244 4.45 -5.03 -33.17
N MET A 245 3.50 -5.96 -32.94
CA MET A 245 3.83 -7.37 -32.83
C MET A 245 2.78 -8.21 -33.56
N LYS A 246 3.24 -8.96 -34.57
CA LYS A 246 2.43 -9.84 -35.43
C LYS A 246 1.91 -11.03 -34.59
N LYS A 247 0.63 -11.33 -34.80
CA LYS A 247 -0.13 -12.44 -34.19
C LYS A 247 0.42 -13.80 -34.61
N GLY A 248 0.74 -14.63 -33.60
CA GLY A 248 0.87 -16.07 -33.76
C GLY A 248 -0.17 -16.75 -32.87
N THR A 249 -1.20 -17.31 -33.44
CA THR A 249 -2.31 -18.01 -32.79
C THR A 249 -2.00 -19.50 -32.67
N GLN A 250 -2.09 -20.08 -31.50
CA GLN A 250 -2.43 -21.51 -31.31
C GLN A 250 -3.22 -21.70 -30.00
N GLN A 251 -4.33 -22.43 -30.09
CA GLN A 251 -5.26 -22.78 -29.02
C GLN A 251 -4.74 -24.00 -28.25
N LEU A 252 -4.91 -23.99 -26.93
CA LEU A 252 -4.84 -25.20 -26.10
C LEU A 252 -5.84 -25.12 -24.93
N GLU A 253 -6.45 -26.27 -24.68
CA GLU A 253 -7.67 -26.51 -23.91
C GLU A 253 -7.48 -26.49 -22.38
N THR A 254 -8.60 -26.27 -21.68
CA THR A 254 -8.75 -26.06 -20.24
C THR A 254 -8.97 -27.36 -19.48
N GLY A 255 -8.43 -27.45 -18.27
CA GLY A 255 -8.78 -28.49 -17.27
C GLY A 255 -9.09 -27.84 -15.89
N PRO A 256 -10.04 -28.41 -15.12
CA PRO A 256 -10.68 -27.73 -13.98
C PRO A 256 -10.09 -28.07 -12.61
N GLY A 257 -10.28 -27.16 -11.65
CA GLY A 257 -10.43 -27.45 -10.22
C GLY A 257 -9.38 -26.86 -9.30
N CYS A 258 -9.75 -25.89 -8.50
CA CYS A 258 -9.73 -25.93 -7.03
C CYS A 258 -10.12 -24.55 -6.41
N GLU A 259 -11.29 -24.50 -5.84
CA GLU A 259 -11.72 -23.45 -4.90
C GLU A 259 -11.43 -23.93 -3.48
N GLN A 260 -10.76 -23.11 -2.65
CA GLN A 260 -11.04 -22.91 -1.22
C GLN A 260 -10.01 -22.02 -0.53
N SER A 261 -10.48 -21.16 0.38
CA SER A 261 -9.78 -20.33 1.39
C SER A 261 -9.20 -18.98 0.92
N GLN A 262 -10.02 -17.92 0.91
CA GLN A 262 -9.66 -16.65 0.24
C GLN A 262 -8.98 -15.57 1.11
N GLU A 263 -9.04 -15.58 2.42
CA GLU A 263 -8.55 -14.44 3.24
C GLU A 263 -7.14 -14.58 3.84
N GLU A 264 -6.72 -15.76 4.25
CA GLU A 264 -5.32 -16.00 4.67
C GLU A 264 -4.36 -16.03 3.48
N SER A 265 -4.86 -16.31 2.29
CA SER A 265 -4.11 -16.49 1.05
C SER A 265 -3.52 -15.17 0.48
N ILE A 266 -4.06 -13.99 0.82
CA ILE A 266 -3.55 -12.71 0.30
C ILE A 266 -2.25 -12.30 1.03
N LYS A 267 -2.17 -12.46 2.34
CA LYS A 267 -0.94 -12.15 3.11
C LYS A 267 0.18 -13.14 2.82
N THR A 268 -0.11 -14.43 2.85
CA THR A 268 0.86 -15.49 2.54
C THR A 268 1.27 -15.51 1.07
N GLY A 269 0.35 -15.20 0.13
CA GLY A 269 0.67 -15.05 -1.29
C GLY A 269 1.60 -13.86 -1.58
N GLN A 270 1.41 -12.72 -0.93
CA GLN A 270 2.27 -11.55 -1.09
C GLN A 270 3.69 -11.77 -0.53
N GLU A 271 3.82 -12.47 0.60
CA GLU A 271 5.11 -12.84 1.16
C GLU A 271 5.82 -13.89 0.31
N SER A 272 5.09 -14.87 -0.23
CA SER A 272 5.64 -15.90 -1.09
C SER A 272 6.07 -15.36 -2.46
N VAL A 273 5.31 -14.46 -3.08
CA VAL A 273 5.69 -13.83 -4.36
C VAL A 273 6.94 -12.97 -4.19
N ALA A 274 7.00 -12.13 -3.14
CA ALA A 274 8.21 -11.35 -2.86
C ALA A 274 9.41 -12.23 -2.51
N ALA A 275 9.20 -13.32 -1.74
CA ALA A 275 10.24 -14.29 -1.40
C ALA A 275 10.70 -15.07 -2.64
N ASN A 276 9.78 -15.44 -3.55
CA ASN A 276 10.09 -16.12 -4.80
C ASN A 276 10.80 -15.22 -5.81
N TRP A 277 10.44 -13.93 -5.91
CA TRP A 277 11.24 -12.94 -6.64
C TRP A 277 12.66 -12.84 -6.09
N VAL A 278 12.81 -12.94 -4.77
CA VAL A 278 14.09 -12.92 -4.06
C VAL A 278 14.85 -14.24 -4.27
N ALA A 279 14.18 -15.38 -4.14
CA ALA A 279 14.78 -16.70 -4.30
C ALA A 279 15.23 -16.94 -5.74
N SER A 280 14.41 -16.61 -6.71
CA SER A 280 14.69 -16.82 -8.13
C SER A 280 15.67 -15.81 -8.73
N ALA A 281 15.83 -14.62 -8.16
CA ALA A 281 17.02 -13.80 -8.42
C ALA A 281 18.30 -14.54 -7.94
N ARG A 282 18.19 -15.49 -7.02
CA ARG A 282 19.27 -16.40 -6.59
C ARG A 282 19.41 -17.62 -7.51
N GLU A 283 18.31 -18.23 -7.98
CA GLU A 283 18.29 -19.46 -8.75
C GLU A 283 18.69 -19.31 -10.22
N ARG A 284 18.38 -18.18 -10.89
CA ARG A 284 18.89 -17.88 -12.23
C ARG A 284 20.41 -17.98 -12.36
N LYS A 285 21.09 -18.14 -11.26
CA LYS A 285 22.52 -18.18 -11.13
C LYS A 285 23.09 -19.55 -10.82
N ALA A 286 22.32 -20.40 -10.18
CA ALA A 286 22.75 -21.75 -9.87
C ALA A 286 22.80 -22.65 -11.11
N GLN A 287 21.96 -22.34 -12.13
CA GLN A 287 21.86 -23.12 -13.36
C GLN A 287 22.85 -22.72 -14.45
N LEU A 288 23.51 -21.56 -14.38
CA LEU A 288 24.46 -21.08 -15.39
C LEU A 288 25.91 -21.49 -15.16
N THR A 289 26.24 -22.31 -14.14
CA THR A 289 27.60 -22.80 -13.93
C THR A 289 27.60 -24.16 -13.30
N LEU A 290 27.45 -25.21 -14.13
CA LEU A 290 28.12 -26.50 -13.91
C LEU A 290 28.75 -26.96 -15.24
N PRO A 291 30.05 -26.83 -15.41
CA PRO A 291 30.76 -27.70 -16.36
C PRO A 291 31.01 -29.06 -15.67
N GLY A 292 30.39 -30.11 -16.19
CA GLY A 292 30.74 -31.49 -15.86
C GLY A 292 29.87 -32.10 -14.76
N GLY A 293 28.96 -32.94 -15.18
CA GLY A 293 28.42 -34.19 -14.67
C GLY A 293 28.29 -34.36 -13.15
N GLU A 294 27.06 -34.46 -12.72
CA GLU A 294 26.47 -35.60 -12.04
C GLU A 294 25.13 -35.22 -11.45
N GLN A 295 24.12 -35.98 -11.80
CA GLN A 295 22.80 -35.96 -11.21
C GLN A 295 22.88 -36.51 -9.78
N LEU A 296 22.27 -35.80 -8.84
CA LEU A 296 21.60 -36.40 -7.70
C LEU A 296 20.34 -35.57 -7.41
#